data_cd299ea52f1c7ffa47ae44f88b81bd2d
#
_entry.id   cd299ea52f1c7ffa47ae44f88b81bd2d
#
_cell.length_a   1.000
_cell.length_b   1.000
_cell.length_c   1.000
_cell.angle_alpha   90.00
_cell.angle_beta   90.00
_cell.angle_gamma   90.00
#
_symmetry.space_group_name_H-M   'P 1'
#
loop_
_entity.id
_entity.type
_entity.pdbx_description
1 polymer ?
#
loop_
_entity_poly.entity_id
_entity_poly.type
_entity_poly.pdbx_seq_one_letter_code
_entity_poly.pdbx_strand_id
1 'polypeptide(L)'
;DRRAPCGLGTSASRRSMCARLLLNLKEIYLKANDYPRALAQVDRLLLVTPDDAEEIRDRGMISYRLECYSAAVADLSRYLEIQPQAGDSKEIRETLRMLWQLESRLN
;
A
#
# COMPACT_ATOMS: atom_id res chain seq x y z
N ASP A 1 9.39 -1.41 32.37
CA ASP A 1 8.80 -1.50 32.19
C ASP A 1 8.57 -1.69 32.18
N ARG A 2 9.01 -1.58 32.16
CA ARG A 2 8.40 -1.75 32.17
C ARG A 2 8.00 -2.24 31.81
N ARG A 3 8.38 -2.75 31.75
CA ARG A 3 7.83 -3.32 31.50
C ARG A 3 7.35 -4.02 31.23
N ALA A 4 7.82 -4.30 31.28
CA ALA A 4 7.24 -5.09 31.18
C ALA A 4 6.68 -5.69 31.09
N PRO A 5 6.80 -6.40 31.15
CA PRO A 5 6.35 -7.52 30.73
C PRO A 5 5.09 -7.66 30.19
N CYS A 6 4.47 -7.87 30.55
CA CYS A 6 3.30 -7.66 29.80
C CYS A 6 3.65 -7.07 28.46
N GLY A 7 4.88 -6.99 28.18
CA GLY A 7 5.38 -6.37 26.96
C GLY A 7 4.90 -7.02 25.70
N LEU A 8 4.82 -8.34 25.68
CA LEU A 8 4.43 -9.05 24.46
C LEU A 8 3.00 -8.76 24.03
N GLY A 9 2.06 -8.89 24.95
CA GLY A 9 0.66 -8.60 24.67
C GLY A 9 0.46 -7.13 24.35
N THR A 10 1.16 -6.28 25.10
CA THR A 10 1.08 -4.85 24.90
C THR A 10 1.63 -4.45 23.53
N SER A 11 2.72 -5.07 23.09
CA SER A 11 3.29 -4.81 21.78
C SER A 11 2.30 -5.13 20.66
N ALA A 12 1.65 -6.28 20.75
CA ALA A 12 0.66 -6.67 19.75
C ALA A 12 -0.50 -5.69 19.71
N SER A 13 -0.99 -5.25 20.89
CA SER A 13 -2.06 -4.27 20.96
C SER A 13 -1.65 -2.93 20.37
N ARG A 14 -0.44 -2.50 20.66
CA ARG A 14 0.08 -1.24 20.12
C ARG A 14 0.19 -1.30 18.60
N ARG A 15 0.65 -2.43 18.06
CA ARG A 15 0.72 -2.61 16.61
C ARG A 15 -0.65 -2.50 15.99
N SER A 16 -1.64 -3.15 16.59
CA SER A 16 -3.02 -3.09 16.10
C SER A 16 -3.56 -1.68 16.13
N MET A 17 -3.31 -0.97 17.24
CA MET A 17 -3.77 0.41 17.39
C MET A 17 -3.08 1.34 16.38
N CYS A 18 -1.77 1.19 16.22
CA CYS A 18 -1.02 1.97 15.24
C CYS A 18 -1.50 1.69 13.83
N ALA A 19 -1.71 0.43 13.50
CA ALA A 19 -2.19 0.07 12.17
C ALA A 19 -3.55 0.67 11.90
N ARG A 20 -4.44 0.63 12.90
CA ARG A 20 -5.78 1.20 12.76
C ARG A 20 -5.72 2.71 12.54
N LEU A 21 -4.86 3.38 13.29
CA LEU A 21 -4.66 4.82 13.14
C LEU A 21 -4.14 5.17 11.76
N LEU A 22 -3.15 4.40 11.29
CA LEU A 22 -2.57 4.62 9.96
C LEU A 22 -3.60 4.40 8.87
N LEU A 23 -4.46 3.37 9.01
CA LEU A 23 -5.54 3.12 8.06
C LEU A 23 -6.52 4.28 8.03
N ASN A 24 -6.87 4.82 9.19
CA ASN A 24 -7.76 5.96 9.28
C ASN A 24 -7.15 7.19 8.60
N LEU A 25 -5.88 7.45 8.85
CA LEU A 25 -5.18 8.56 8.22
C LEU A 25 -5.10 8.40 6.71
N LYS A 26 -4.81 7.18 6.26
CA LYS A 26 -4.78 6.88 4.83
C LYS A 26 -6.13 7.23 4.18
N GLU A 27 -7.21 6.80 4.81
CA GLU A 27 -8.56 7.08 4.30
C GLU A 27 -8.82 8.59 4.20
N ILE A 28 -8.46 9.32 5.23
CA ILE A 28 -8.66 10.77 5.28
C ILE A 28 -7.90 11.44 4.14
N TYR A 29 -6.63 11.07 3.98
CA TYR A 29 -5.81 11.67 2.93
C TYR A 29 -6.27 11.28 1.54
N LEU A 30 -6.71 10.04 1.34
CA LEU A 30 -7.23 9.62 0.04
C LEU A 30 -8.50 10.38 -0.32
N LYS A 31 -9.39 10.60 0.65
CA LYS A 31 -10.61 11.37 0.41
C LYS A 31 -10.29 12.83 0.08
N ALA A 32 -9.21 13.34 0.62
CA ALA A 32 -8.77 14.71 0.36
C ALA A 32 -7.89 14.80 -0.91
N ASN A 33 -7.66 13.67 -1.58
CA ASN A 33 -6.78 13.58 -2.74
C ASN A 33 -5.35 14.01 -2.40
N ASP A 34 -4.96 13.83 -1.14
CA ASP A 34 -3.61 14.12 -0.68
C ASP A 34 -2.77 12.86 -0.79
N TYR A 35 -2.38 12.55 -2.02
CA TYR A 35 -1.69 11.30 -2.32
C TYR A 35 -0.31 11.17 -1.66
N PRO A 36 0.52 12.24 -1.60
CA PRO A 36 1.80 12.11 -0.92
C PRO A 36 1.67 11.70 0.55
N ARG A 37 0.71 12.27 1.27
CA ARG A 37 0.49 11.92 2.67
C ARG A 37 -0.14 10.55 2.82
N ALA A 38 -1.04 10.19 1.91
CA ALA A 38 -1.61 8.84 1.90
C ALA A 38 -0.52 7.81 1.68
N LEU A 39 0.40 8.07 0.77
CA LEU A 39 1.51 7.16 0.50
C LEU A 39 2.38 6.96 1.74
N ALA A 40 2.64 8.03 2.48
CA ALA A 40 3.43 7.92 3.71
C ALA A 40 2.79 6.95 4.71
N GLN A 41 1.45 6.97 4.82
CA GLN A 41 0.77 6.06 5.73
C GLN A 41 0.85 4.62 5.25
N VAL A 42 0.70 4.41 3.95
CA VAL A 42 0.80 3.06 3.38
C VAL A 42 2.22 2.50 3.55
N ASP A 43 3.23 3.33 3.36
CA ASP A 43 4.62 2.91 3.57
C ASP A 43 4.83 2.44 5.02
N ARG A 44 4.27 3.18 5.98
CA ARG A 44 4.37 2.80 7.39
C ARG A 44 3.63 1.50 7.67
N LEU A 45 2.44 1.33 7.07
CA LEU A 45 1.69 0.09 7.21
C LEU A 45 2.48 -1.10 6.68
N LEU A 46 3.17 -0.93 5.57
CA LEU A 46 3.96 -2.00 4.97
C LEU A 46 5.22 -2.30 5.75
N LEU A 47 5.68 -1.39 6.60
CA LEU A 47 6.77 -1.70 7.52
C LEU A 47 6.31 -2.69 8.58
N VAL A 48 5.04 -2.63 8.98
CA VAL A 48 4.48 -3.54 9.97
C VAL A 48 4.12 -4.87 9.33
N THR A 49 3.49 -4.85 8.17
CA THR A 49 3.06 -6.04 7.44
C THR A 49 3.53 -5.97 5.98
N PRO A 50 4.78 -6.35 5.71
CA PRO A 50 5.37 -6.18 4.37
C PRO A 50 4.67 -6.94 3.25
N ASP A 51 3.95 -8.01 3.58
CA ASP A 51 3.28 -8.84 2.58
C ASP A 51 1.78 -8.59 2.50
N ASP A 52 1.30 -7.49 3.08
CA ASP A 52 -0.12 -7.15 3.02
C ASP A 52 -0.48 -6.74 1.59
N ALA A 53 -1.17 -7.65 0.90
CA ALA A 53 -1.50 -7.46 -0.50
C ALA A 53 -2.32 -6.18 -0.74
N GLU A 54 -3.29 -5.90 0.12
CA GLU A 54 -4.12 -4.70 -0.04
C GLU A 54 -3.30 -3.43 0.02
N GLU A 55 -2.36 -3.36 0.97
CA GLU A 55 -1.53 -2.15 1.10
C GLU A 55 -0.54 -2.03 -0.05
N ILE A 56 -0.04 -3.16 -0.56
CA ILE A 56 0.83 -3.14 -1.74
C ILE A 56 0.06 -2.61 -2.94
N ARG A 57 -1.17 -3.10 -3.14
CA ARG A 57 -2.02 -2.62 -4.22
C ARG A 57 -2.29 -1.12 -4.06
N ASP A 58 -2.64 -0.69 -2.87
CA ASP A 58 -2.95 0.71 -2.61
C ASP A 58 -1.73 1.60 -2.87
N ARG A 59 -0.55 1.14 -2.47
CA ARG A 59 0.67 1.89 -2.77
C ARG A 59 0.90 2.02 -4.26
N GLY A 60 0.65 0.95 -5.00
CA GLY A 60 0.76 0.98 -6.46
C GLY A 60 -0.20 1.97 -7.10
N MET A 61 -1.45 1.96 -6.65
CA MET A 61 -2.46 2.88 -7.18
C MET A 61 -2.16 4.34 -6.82
N ILE A 62 -1.66 4.57 -5.61
CA ILE A 62 -1.27 5.91 -5.20
C ILE A 62 -0.07 6.39 -6.01
N SER A 63 0.91 5.52 -6.23
CA SER A 63 2.06 5.84 -7.06
C SER A 63 1.64 6.20 -8.48
N TYR A 64 0.65 5.49 -9.00
CA TYR A 64 0.08 5.81 -10.31
C TYR A 64 -0.48 7.23 -10.32
N ARG A 65 -1.21 7.61 -9.29
CA ARG A 65 -1.76 8.97 -9.18
C ARG A 65 -0.68 10.03 -9.07
N LEU A 66 0.45 9.67 -8.49
CA LEU A 66 1.60 10.57 -8.36
C LEU A 66 2.51 10.53 -9.58
N GLU A 67 2.12 9.76 -10.60
CA GLU A 67 2.88 9.61 -11.84
C GLU A 67 4.25 8.96 -11.63
N CYS A 68 4.36 8.18 -10.55
CA CYS A 68 5.55 7.36 -10.29
C CYS A 68 5.31 5.99 -10.92
N TYR A 69 5.39 5.91 -12.23
CA TYR A 69 4.94 4.73 -12.98
C TYR A 69 5.78 3.48 -12.72
N SER A 70 7.09 3.62 -12.58
CA SER A 70 7.94 2.49 -12.27
C SER A 70 7.58 1.84 -10.94
N ALA A 71 7.36 2.68 -9.92
CA ALA A 71 6.95 2.19 -8.60
C ALA A 71 5.58 1.54 -8.66
N ALA A 72 4.65 2.15 -9.42
CA ALA A 72 3.32 1.59 -9.58
C ALA A 72 3.36 0.23 -10.24
N VAL A 73 4.16 0.07 -11.29
CA VAL A 73 4.31 -1.21 -11.98
C VAL A 73 4.85 -2.27 -11.02
N ALA A 74 5.87 -1.93 -10.24
CA ALA A 74 6.47 -2.87 -9.31
C ALA A 74 5.46 -3.36 -8.27
N ASP A 75 4.71 -2.44 -7.67
CA ASP A 75 3.75 -2.80 -6.62
C ASP A 75 2.55 -3.57 -7.17
N LEU A 76 2.00 -3.13 -8.29
CA LEU A 76 0.84 -3.81 -8.87
C LEU A 76 1.21 -5.19 -9.39
N SER A 77 2.42 -5.36 -9.92
CA SER A 77 2.90 -6.67 -10.34
C SER A 77 3.04 -7.60 -9.14
N ARG A 78 3.59 -7.09 -8.05
CA ARG A 78 3.73 -7.90 -6.83
C ARG A 78 2.37 -8.27 -6.27
N TYR A 79 1.41 -7.35 -6.30
CA TYR A 79 0.06 -7.64 -5.84
C TYR A 79 -0.53 -8.83 -6.60
N LEU A 80 -0.37 -8.84 -7.92
CA LEU A 80 -0.91 -9.94 -8.73
C LEU A 80 -0.18 -11.26 -8.47
N GLU A 81 1.10 -11.21 -8.09
CA GLU A 81 1.81 -12.42 -7.69
C GLU A 81 1.25 -12.99 -6.39
N ILE A 82 0.91 -12.12 -5.45
CA ILE A 82 0.39 -12.54 -4.15
C ILE A 82 -1.08 -12.96 -4.27
N GLN A 83 -1.87 -12.21 -5.04
CA GLN A 83 -3.31 -12.40 -5.15
C GLN A 83 -3.74 -12.51 -6.62
N PRO A 84 -3.34 -13.57 -7.33
CA PRO A 84 -3.66 -13.67 -8.76
C PRO A 84 -5.15 -13.84 -9.04
N GLN A 85 -5.93 -14.29 -8.05
CA GLN A 85 -7.36 -14.54 -8.21
C GLN A 85 -8.22 -13.50 -7.47
N ALA A 86 -7.64 -12.38 -7.08
CA ALA A 86 -8.40 -11.34 -6.39
C ALA A 86 -9.49 -10.79 -7.31
N GLY A 87 -10.57 -10.30 -6.69
CA GLY A 87 -11.70 -9.78 -7.45
C GLY A 87 -11.35 -8.62 -8.38
N ASP A 88 -10.34 -7.83 -8.02
CA ASP A 88 -9.91 -6.70 -8.82
C ASP A 88 -8.69 -7.01 -9.69
N SER A 89 -8.29 -8.27 -9.79
CA SER A 89 -7.08 -8.65 -10.53
C SER A 89 -7.15 -8.25 -12.00
N LYS A 90 -8.32 -8.35 -12.60
CA LYS A 90 -8.52 -7.98 -14.01
C LYS A 90 -8.26 -6.48 -14.20
N GLU A 91 -8.82 -5.66 -13.34
CA GLU A 91 -8.64 -4.21 -13.41
C GLU A 91 -7.17 -3.84 -13.20
N ILE A 92 -6.52 -4.51 -12.28
CA ILE A 92 -5.10 -4.27 -12.01
C ILE A 92 -4.25 -4.65 -13.21
N ARG A 93 -4.56 -5.77 -13.87
CA ARG A 93 -3.83 -6.17 -15.08
C ARG A 93 -3.99 -5.15 -16.20
N GLU A 94 -5.19 -4.61 -16.36
CA GLU A 94 -5.43 -3.57 -17.36
C GLU A 94 -4.65 -2.30 -17.05
N THR A 95 -4.63 -1.91 -15.78
CA THR A 95 -3.85 -0.76 -15.35
C THR A 95 -2.37 -0.97 -15.61
N LEU A 96 -1.86 -2.17 -15.31
CA LEU A 96 -0.47 -2.51 -15.59
C LEU A 96 -0.13 -2.42 -17.07
N ARG A 97 -1.01 -2.91 -17.91
CA ARG A 97 -0.80 -2.85 -19.36
C ARG A 97 -0.67 -1.41 -19.81
N MET A 98 -1.55 -0.56 -19.32
CA MET A 98 -1.52 0.87 -19.64
C MET A 98 -0.24 1.52 -19.13
N LEU A 99 0.19 1.15 -17.91
CA LEU A 99 1.41 1.70 -17.31
C LEU A 99 2.66 1.29 -18.08
N TRP A 100 2.72 0.05 -18.53
CA TRP A 100 3.85 -0.40 -19.36
C TRP A 100 3.94 0.39 -20.65
N GLN A 101 2.81 0.71 -21.25
CA GLN A 101 2.78 1.53 -22.47
C GLN A 101 3.29 2.93 -22.19
N LEU A 102 2.86 3.52 -21.06
CA LEU A 102 3.31 4.85 -20.67
C LEU A 102 4.80 4.88 -20.38
N GLU A 103 5.28 3.86 -19.70
CA GLU A 103 6.71 3.75 -19.37
C GLU A 103 7.56 3.63 -20.62
N SER A 104 7.09 2.83 -21.57
CA SER A 104 7.76 2.69 -22.86
C SER A 104 7.89 3.99 -23.60
N ARG A 105 6.84 4.81 -23.56
CA ARG A 105 6.84 6.10 -24.25
C ARG A 105 7.79 7.09 -23.61
N LEU A 106 7.93 7.01 -22.28
CA LEU A 106 8.80 7.93 -21.55
C LEU A 106 10.26 7.56 -21.67
N ASN A 107 10.54 6.31 -21.92
CA ASN A 107 11.91 5.83 -22.12
C ASN A 107 12.30 5.87 -23.58
#